data_9e3c885d74131f248cc558479c9f7a67
#
_entry.id   9e3c885d74131f248cc558479c9f7a67
#
_cell.length_a   1.000
_cell.length_b   1.000
_cell.length_c   1.000
_cell.angle_alpha   90.00
_cell.angle_beta   90.00
_cell.angle_gamma   90.00
#
_symmetry.space_group_name_H-M   'P 1'
#
loop_
_entity.id
_entity.type
_entity.pdbx_description
1 polymer ?
#
loop_
_entity_poly.entity_id
_entity_poly.type
_entity_poly.pdbx_seq_one_letter_code
_entity_poly.pdbx_strand_id
1 'polypeptide(L)' 'MIASHYAEPVGRTVKNATLLRAGPSEDAETVGELAPGDLFSMLDDSVGWAWGYAGKDRRVGYVRSEALAR' A
#
# COMPACT_ATOMS: atom_id res chain seq x y z
N MET A 1 -19.90 21.15 -9.57
CA MET A 1 -19.41 20.80 -8.95
C MET A 1 -18.39 20.18 -9.22
N ILE A 2 -17.72 20.06 -8.82
CA ILE A 2 -16.79 19.49 -9.11
C ILE A 2 -16.57 18.34 -8.57
N ALA A 3 -16.43 17.45 -9.10
CA ALA A 3 -16.16 16.30 -8.62
C ALA A 3 -14.81 16.21 -8.24
N SER A 4 -14.54 15.93 -7.11
CA SER A 4 -13.28 15.80 -6.79
C SER A 4 -12.83 14.48 -7.11
N HIS A 5 -11.88 14.31 -7.85
CA HIS A 5 -11.37 13.05 -8.21
C HIS A 5 -10.07 12.75 -7.55
N TYR A 6 -9.80 13.31 -6.41
CA TYR A 6 -8.61 12.91 -5.73
C TYR A 6 -8.89 11.61 -5.00
N ALA A 7 -7.91 10.76 -4.90
CA ALA A 7 -8.06 9.49 -4.25
C ALA A 7 -8.00 9.69 -2.74
N GLU A 8 -8.97 9.14 -2.05
CA GLU A 8 -8.96 9.17 -0.60
C GLU A 8 -8.32 7.89 -0.12
N PRO A 9 -7.40 7.97 0.82
CA PRO A 9 -6.76 6.76 1.32
C PRO A 9 -7.79 5.87 2.01
N VAL A 10 -7.69 4.59 1.74
CA VAL A 10 -8.53 3.59 2.39
C VAL A 10 -7.62 2.81 3.33
N GLY A 11 -7.92 2.85 4.61
CA GLY A 11 -7.11 2.12 5.58
C GLY A 11 -7.28 0.64 5.42
N ARG A 12 -6.18 -0.07 5.28
CA ARG A 12 -6.17 -1.52 5.22
C ARG A 12 -5.16 -2.04 6.23
N THR A 13 -5.47 -3.16 6.84
CA THR A 13 -4.56 -3.79 7.78
C THR A 13 -3.75 -4.84 7.05
N VAL A 14 -2.45 -4.85 7.27
CA VAL A 14 -1.59 -5.86 6.69
C VAL A 14 -1.87 -7.17 7.40
N LYS A 15 -2.17 -8.21 6.66
CA LYS A 15 -2.48 -9.51 7.27
C LYS A 15 -1.29 -10.46 7.23
N ASN A 16 -0.36 -10.25 6.31
CA ASN A 16 0.86 -11.05 6.23
C ASN A 16 2.05 -10.12 6.09
N ALA A 17 3.17 -10.52 6.65
CA ALA A 17 4.38 -9.72 6.50
C ALA A 17 4.67 -9.50 5.01
N THR A 18 4.99 -8.29 4.63
CA THR A 18 5.23 -7.96 3.24
C THR A 18 6.23 -6.82 3.14
N LEU A 19 6.75 -6.62 1.95
CA LEU A 19 7.69 -5.55 1.70
C LEU A 19 7.03 -4.42 0.94
N LEU A 20 7.38 -3.20 1.32
CA LEU A 20 6.93 -2.02 0.60
C LEU A 20 7.94 -1.78 -0.51
N ARG A 21 7.47 -1.74 -1.74
CA ARG A 21 8.34 -1.65 -2.91
C ARG A 21 8.19 -0.31 -3.61
N ALA A 22 9.24 0.07 -4.32
CA ALA A 22 9.21 1.35 -5.05
C ALA A 22 8.36 1.28 -6.31
N GLY A 23 8.00 0.09 -6.76
CA GLY A 23 7.16 -0.07 -7.94
C GLY A 23 6.35 -1.34 -7.85
N PRO A 24 5.39 -1.53 -8.77
CA PRO A 24 4.49 -2.69 -8.74
C PRO A 24 5.16 -3.94 -9.31
N SER A 25 6.24 -4.36 -8.71
CA SER A 25 6.99 -5.50 -9.18
C SER A 25 7.80 -6.08 -8.04
N GLU A 26 7.96 -7.37 -8.04
CA GLU A 26 8.75 -8.03 -7.02
C GLU A 26 10.24 -7.72 -7.18
N ASP A 27 10.62 -7.25 -8.35
CA ASP A 27 12.00 -6.85 -8.59
C ASP A 27 12.26 -5.39 -8.22
N ALA A 28 11.22 -4.67 -7.87
CA ALA A 28 11.37 -3.28 -7.50
C ALA A 28 12.13 -3.15 -6.18
N GLU A 29 12.78 -2.03 -6.02
CA GLU A 29 13.56 -1.78 -4.81
C GLU A 29 12.67 -1.81 -3.58
N THR A 30 13.15 -2.39 -2.51
CA THR A 30 12.42 -2.42 -1.25
C THR A 30 12.65 -1.11 -0.52
N VAL A 31 11.58 -0.43 -0.18
CA VAL A 31 11.68 0.83 0.55
C VAL A 31 11.27 0.69 2.01
N GLY A 32 10.71 -0.44 2.38
CA GLY A 32 10.35 -0.68 3.78
C GLY A 32 9.77 -2.06 3.97
N GLU A 33 9.44 -2.37 5.21
CA GLU A 33 8.83 -3.65 5.56
C GLU A 33 7.59 -3.40 6.38
N LEU A 34 6.58 -4.22 6.18
CA LEU A 34 5.35 -4.14 6.94
C LEU A 34 5.10 -5.47 7.64
N ALA A 35 4.65 -5.41 8.87
CA ALA A 35 4.35 -6.60 9.65
C ALA A 35 2.84 -6.79 9.73
N PRO A 36 2.39 -8.02 10.03
CA PRO A 36 0.96 -8.23 10.22
C PRO A 36 0.43 -7.32 11.30
N GLY A 37 -0.68 -6.68 11.03
CA GLY A 37 -1.27 -5.72 11.96
C GLY A 37 -0.93 -4.27 11.66
N ASP A 38 0.05 -4.03 10.80
CA ASP A 38 0.40 -2.67 10.42
C ASP A 38 -0.71 -2.07 9.55
N LEU A 39 -0.80 -0.77 9.57
CA LEU A 39 -1.80 -0.07 8.80
C LEU A 39 -1.20 0.45 7.51
N PHE A 40 -1.90 0.22 6.42
CA PHE A 40 -1.50 0.72 5.10
C PHE A 40 -2.61 1.60 4.55
N SER A 41 -2.29 2.81 4.18
CA SER A 41 -3.26 3.72 3.59
C SER A 41 -3.22 3.55 2.08
N MET A 42 -4.17 2.79 1.56
CA MET A 42 -4.19 2.44 0.15
C MET A 42 -4.85 3.53 -0.68
N LEU A 43 -4.16 3.96 -1.70
CA LEU A 43 -4.69 4.97 -2.62
C LEU A 43 -5.20 4.34 -3.91
N ASP A 44 -4.65 3.20 -4.30
CA ASP A 44 -5.07 2.53 -5.50
C ASP A 44 -4.73 1.05 -5.39
N ASP A 45 -5.45 0.22 -6.12
CA ASP A 45 -5.23 -1.22 -6.11
C ASP A 45 -5.44 -1.70 -7.53
N SER A 46 -4.40 -2.16 -8.16
CA SER A 46 -4.45 -2.53 -9.55
C SER A 46 -3.47 -3.65 -9.83
N VAL A 47 -3.91 -4.62 -10.60
CA VAL A 47 -3.08 -5.71 -11.11
C VAL A 47 -2.35 -6.45 -9.97
N GLY A 48 -3.03 -6.62 -8.85
CA GLY A 48 -2.47 -7.36 -7.73
C GLY A 48 -1.52 -6.57 -6.86
N TRP A 49 -1.36 -5.27 -7.12
CA TRP A 49 -0.51 -4.40 -6.32
C TRP A 49 -1.33 -3.25 -5.76
N ALA A 50 -1.15 -2.99 -4.49
CA ALA A 50 -1.80 -1.86 -3.83
C ALA A 50 -0.77 -0.75 -3.68
N TRP A 51 -1.15 0.46 -4.06
CA TRP A 51 -0.28 1.62 -3.96
C TRP A 51 -0.80 2.55 -2.88
N GLY A 52 0.10 3.07 -2.10
CA GLY A 52 -0.29 3.98 -1.05
C GLY A 52 0.90 4.29 -0.16
N TYR A 53 0.63 4.54 1.10
CA TYR A 53 1.70 4.85 2.02
C TYR A 53 1.46 4.15 3.35
N ALA A 54 2.54 3.95 4.08
CA ALA A 54 2.50 3.20 5.32
C ALA A 54 3.32 3.89 6.39
N GLY A 55 2.92 3.67 7.62
CA GLY A 55 3.66 4.12 8.77
C GLY A 55 3.52 5.60 9.05
N LYS A 56 4.13 6.03 10.13
CA LYS A 56 4.08 7.42 10.52
C LYS A 56 4.86 8.29 9.56
N ASP A 57 5.85 7.71 8.91
CA ASP A 57 6.66 8.45 7.97
C ASP A 57 6.00 8.61 6.62
N ARG A 58 4.83 8.01 6.44
CA ARG A 58 4.11 8.07 5.18
C ARG A 58 4.99 7.65 4.01
N ARG A 59 5.64 6.52 4.15
CA ARG A 59 6.46 6.00 3.07
C ARG A 59 5.56 5.52 1.94
N VAL A 60 5.72 6.09 0.78
CA VAL A 60 4.91 5.76 -0.39
C VAL A 60 5.52 4.58 -1.10
N GLY A 61 4.69 3.65 -1.51
CA GLY A 61 5.18 2.49 -2.24
C GLY A 61 4.06 1.54 -2.59
N TYR A 62 4.46 0.35 -3.01
CA TYR A 62 3.55 -0.69 -3.45
C TYR A 62 3.69 -1.92 -2.59
N VAL A 63 2.57 -2.56 -2.27
CA VAL A 63 2.57 -3.84 -1.58
C VAL A 63 1.66 -4.79 -2.34
N ARG A 64 1.86 -6.07 -2.16
CA ARG A 64 0.96 -7.05 -2.77
C ARG A 64 -0.43 -6.90 -2.18
N SER A 65 -1.42 -6.83 -3.05
CA SER A 65 -2.80 -6.67 -2.60
C SER A 65 -3.22 -7.82 -1.69
N GLU A 66 -2.71 -9.02 -1.94
CA GLU A 66 -3.07 -10.18 -1.15
C GLU A 66 -2.52 -10.12 0.27
N ALA A 67 -1.58 -9.23 0.56
CA ALA A 67 -1.05 -9.08 1.90
C ALA A 67 -1.91 -8.15 2.76
N LEU A 68 -2.92 -7.54 2.19
CA LEU A 68 -3.78 -6.63 2.91
C LEU A 68 -5.12 -7.28 3.22
N ALA A 69 -5.63 -7.04 4.41
CA ALA A 69 -6.94 -7.50 4.80
C ALA A 69 -7.99 -6.57 4.22
N ARG A 70 -9.16 -7.12 4.01
CA ARG A 70 -10.27 -6.30 3.53
C ARG A 70 -11.15 -5.81 4.63
#